data_0d867a0a7d4909218fe25578a9bce926
#
_entry.id   0d867a0a7d4909218fe25578a9bce926
#
_cell.length_a   1.000
_cell.length_b   1.000
_cell.length_c   1.000
_cell.angle_alpha   90.00
_cell.angle_beta   90.00
_cell.angle_gamma   90.00
#
_symmetry.space_group_name_H-M   'P 1'
#
loop_
_entity.id
_entity.type
_entity.pdbx_description
1 polymer ?
#
loop_
_entity_poly.entity_id
_entity_poly.type
_entity_poly.pdbx_seq_one_letter_code
_entity_poly.pdbx_strand_id
1 'polypeptide(L)'
;AGVAMKVSNGAVVGATLGGNHGKGYGNGDETTYVASHVGDSQSKTVIQAGGDANIIGSQVKGKRVEVNAQNLNIESLQDTATYKGKQMNGSGSVTVGYGVSAGGSFNKSNIHADHASVNEQAGIYAGDEGYDINVNHTDLKGGLITSTQKAEDEGKNRFSTGTITHSDIENHSNYSGSSFGVSGSVAANFDTPFGKEGQAQSSKQATDSKGNPVYLDKNGKETVSATDTEGNANRAKSATGL
;
A
#
# COMPACT_ATOMS: atom_id res chain seq x y z
N ALA A 1 22.98 0.55 25.37
CA ALA A 1 24.27 -0.11 25.64
C ALA A 1 24.12 -1.07 26.81
N GLY A 2 24.79 -2.19 26.78
CA GLY A 2 24.76 -3.20 27.84
C GLY A 2 26.14 -3.78 28.09
N VAL A 3 26.35 -4.25 29.32
CA VAL A 3 27.56 -4.95 29.72
C VAL A 3 27.14 -6.33 30.23
N ALA A 4 27.80 -7.38 29.75
CA ALA A 4 27.62 -8.73 30.25
C ALA A 4 29.00 -9.30 30.65
N MET A 5 29.05 -10.04 31.77
CA MET A 5 30.25 -10.71 32.22
C MET A 5 30.06 -12.23 32.18
N LYS A 6 31.02 -12.93 31.67
CA LYS A 6 31.07 -14.38 31.68
C LYS A 6 31.88 -14.84 32.88
N VAL A 7 31.31 -15.67 33.73
CA VAL A 7 31.97 -16.23 34.90
C VAL A 7 32.13 -17.75 34.71
N SER A 8 33.32 -18.28 34.98
CA SER A 8 33.60 -19.70 34.97
C SER A 8 34.45 -20.04 36.22
N ASN A 9 34.07 -21.10 36.92
CA ASN A 9 34.72 -21.54 38.19
C ASN A 9 34.90 -20.41 39.22
N GLY A 10 33.91 -19.50 39.31
CA GLY A 10 33.93 -18.39 40.26
C GLY A 10 34.82 -17.20 39.89
N ALA A 11 35.47 -17.23 38.71
CA ALA A 11 36.29 -16.14 38.20
C ALA A 11 35.68 -15.49 36.96
N VAL A 12 35.84 -14.18 36.78
CA VAL A 12 35.40 -13.48 35.56
C VAL A 12 36.39 -13.81 34.44
N VAL A 13 35.93 -14.53 33.43
CA VAL A 13 36.71 -14.97 32.27
C VAL A 13 36.47 -14.16 31.01
N GLY A 14 35.55 -13.20 31.04
CA GLY A 14 35.31 -12.32 29.92
C GLY A 14 34.27 -11.23 30.22
N ALA A 15 34.37 -10.14 29.50
CA ALA A 15 33.41 -9.03 29.54
C ALA A 15 32.97 -8.65 28.11
N THR A 16 31.71 -8.44 27.93
CA THR A 16 31.13 -7.98 26.66
C THR A 16 30.51 -6.60 26.81
N LEU A 17 30.87 -5.68 25.96
CA LEU A 17 30.24 -4.38 25.80
C LEU A 17 29.47 -4.36 24.49
N GLY A 18 28.20 -4.04 24.54
CA GLY A 18 27.36 -3.98 23.35
C GLY A 18 26.45 -2.75 23.33
N GLY A 19 26.14 -2.28 22.16
CA GLY A 19 25.22 -1.18 21.94
C GLY A 19 24.45 -1.33 20.64
N ASN A 20 23.25 -0.79 20.63
CA ASN A 20 22.44 -0.66 19.43
C ASN A 20 21.92 0.76 19.30
N HIS A 21 21.74 1.20 18.08
CA HIS A 21 21.10 2.47 17.75
C HIS A 21 20.15 2.27 16.58
N GLY A 22 18.92 2.70 16.74
CA GLY A 22 17.90 2.66 15.69
C GLY A 22 17.28 4.03 15.51
N LYS A 23 17.03 4.41 14.26
CA LYS A 23 16.29 5.61 13.88
C LYS A 23 15.38 5.30 12.71
N GLY A 24 14.13 5.72 12.81
CA GLY A 24 13.18 5.54 11.74
C GLY A 24 12.05 6.57 11.82
N TYR A 25 11.37 6.75 10.71
CA TYR A 25 10.12 7.48 10.63
C TYR A 25 9.21 6.85 9.58
N GLY A 26 7.91 7.04 9.76
CA GLY A 26 6.90 6.69 8.77
C GLY A 26 5.81 7.74 8.80
N ASN A 27 5.43 8.23 7.63
CA ASN A 27 4.32 9.16 7.44
C ASN A 27 3.35 8.56 6.45
N GLY A 28 2.06 8.62 6.79
CA GLY A 28 0.98 8.17 5.92
C GLY A 28 -0.17 9.16 5.96
N ASP A 29 -0.76 9.38 4.80
CA ASP A 29 -1.98 10.16 4.62
C ASP A 29 -3.01 9.26 3.96
N GLU A 30 -4.23 9.26 4.49
CA GLU A 30 -5.34 8.47 3.97
C GLU A 30 -6.58 9.34 3.85
N THR A 31 -7.29 9.20 2.72
CA THR A 31 -8.59 9.80 2.51
C THR A 31 -9.56 8.73 2.06
N THR A 32 -10.62 8.53 2.84
CA THR A 32 -11.67 7.56 2.56
C THR A 32 -13.00 8.26 2.41
N TYR A 33 -13.74 7.93 1.36
CA TYR A 33 -15.09 8.43 1.13
C TYR A 33 -16.12 7.37 1.49
N VAL A 34 -17.15 7.78 2.20
CA VAL A 34 -18.33 6.95 2.45
C VAL A 34 -19.41 7.33 1.46
N ALA A 35 -19.79 6.40 0.60
CA ALA A 35 -20.81 6.63 -0.41
C ALA A 35 -22.19 6.85 0.23
N SER A 36 -22.91 7.82 -0.30
CA SER A 36 -24.32 8.02 0.04
C SER A 36 -25.20 7.15 -0.85
N HIS A 37 -26.20 6.52 -0.26
CA HIS A 37 -27.19 5.74 -0.98
C HIS A 37 -28.56 6.44 -0.92
N VAL A 38 -29.15 6.69 -2.07
CA VAL A 38 -30.45 7.35 -2.20
C VAL A 38 -31.45 6.36 -2.80
N GLY A 39 -32.59 6.20 -2.14
CA GLY A 39 -33.61 5.26 -2.55
C GLY A 39 -33.33 3.80 -2.14
N ASP A 40 -34.21 2.92 -2.51
CA ASP A 40 -34.13 1.48 -2.27
C ASP A 40 -34.61 0.68 -3.49
N SER A 41 -34.30 -0.60 -3.53
CA SER A 41 -34.62 -1.48 -4.66
C SER A 41 -36.11 -1.85 -4.79
N GLN A 42 -36.97 -1.46 -3.85
CA GLN A 42 -38.38 -1.83 -3.80
C GLN A 42 -39.28 -0.67 -4.22
N SER A 43 -38.81 0.57 -4.17
CA SER A 43 -39.54 1.78 -4.42
C SER A 43 -39.12 2.47 -5.72
N LYS A 44 -40.04 3.26 -6.29
CA LYS A 44 -39.71 4.19 -7.37
C LYS A 44 -38.93 5.38 -6.81
N THR A 45 -37.80 5.71 -7.42
CA THR A 45 -37.01 6.90 -7.08
C THR A 45 -37.11 7.92 -8.21
N VAL A 46 -37.47 9.15 -7.88
CA VAL A 46 -37.61 10.25 -8.84
C VAL A 46 -36.68 11.38 -8.46
N ILE A 47 -35.84 11.80 -9.39
CA ILE A 47 -35.02 13.00 -9.29
C ILE A 47 -35.56 14.02 -10.30
N GLN A 48 -35.99 15.15 -9.78
CA GLN A 48 -36.44 16.27 -10.62
C GLN A 48 -35.68 17.53 -10.21
N ALA A 49 -34.82 18.02 -11.10
CA ALA A 49 -34.02 19.21 -10.89
C ALA A 49 -34.25 20.21 -11.99
N GLY A 50 -34.46 21.47 -11.61
CA GLY A 50 -34.58 22.58 -12.57
C GLY A 50 -33.26 22.98 -13.22
N GLY A 51 -32.14 22.51 -12.66
CA GLY A 51 -30.78 22.68 -13.14
C GLY A 51 -30.06 21.33 -13.19
N ASP A 52 -28.94 21.25 -12.51
CA ASP A 52 -28.09 20.07 -12.50
C ASP A 52 -28.51 19.02 -11.48
N ALA A 53 -28.45 17.75 -11.86
CA ALA A 53 -28.49 16.60 -10.97
C ALA A 53 -27.06 16.03 -10.83
N ASN A 54 -26.49 16.17 -9.64
CA ASN A 54 -25.13 15.75 -9.36
C ASN A 54 -25.13 14.51 -8.46
N ILE A 55 -24.58 13.40 -8.97
CA ILE A 55 -24.43 12.13 -8.28
C ILE A 55 -22.92 11.88 -8.11
N ILE A 56 -22.36 12.41 -7.03
CA ILE A 56 -20.92 12.39 -6.76
C ILE A 56 -20.65 11.48 -5.58
N GLY A 57 -19.83 10.43 -5.78
CA GLY A 57 -19.54 9.43 -4.76
C GLY A 57 -20.79 8.78 -4.17
N SER A 58 -21.87 8.68 -4.94
CA SER A 58 -23.20 8.29 -4.45
C SER A 58 -23.85 7.28 -5.39
N GLN A 59 -24.73 6.46 -4.83
CA GLN A 59 -25.57 5.53 -5.60
C GLN A 59 -27.04 5.87 -5.46
N VAL A 60 -27.72 6.02 -6.59
CA VAL A 60 -29.17 6.20 -6.66
C VAL A 60 -29.80 4.87 -7.06
N LYS A 61 -30.65 4.33 -6.19
CA LYS A 61 -31.31 3.03 -6.38
C LYS A 61 -32.84 3.21 -6.43
N GLY A 62 -33.48 2.35 -7.17
CA GLY A 62 -34.94 2.30 -7.24
C GLY A 62 -35.39 1.09 -8.03
N LYS A 63 -36.57 0.55 -7.74
CA LYS A 63 -37.22 -0.43 -8.63
C LYS A 63 -37.37 0.16 -10.04
N ARG A 64 -37.76 1.44 -10.09
CA ARG A 64 -37.68 2.34 -11.23
C ARG A 64 -36.96 3.62 -10.82
N VAL A 65 -36.10 4.15 -11.65
CA VAL A 65 -35.44 5.44 -11.42
C VAL A 65 -35.78 6.39 -12.55
N GLU A 66 -36.34 7.53 -12.22
CA GLU A 66 -36.65 8.60 -13.16
C GLU A 66 -35.81 9.84 -12.87
N VAL A 67 -35.17 10.41 -13.88
CA VAL A 67 -34.38 11.62 -13.76
C VAL A 67 -34.79 12.63 -14.84
N ASN A 68 -35.15 13.82 -14.39
CA ASN A 68 -35.38 14.98 -15.24
C ASN A 68 -34.51 16.14 -14.73
N ALA A 69 -33.59 16.61 -15.54
CA ALA A 69 -32.66 17.69 -15.19
C ALA A 69 -32.16 18.41 -16.46
N GLN A 70 -31.47 19.52 -16.29
CA GLN A 70 -30.72 20.16 -17.40
C GLN A 70 -29.47 19.35 -17.68
N ASN A 71 -28.66 19.10 -16.65
CA ASN A 71 -27.46 18.32 -16.74
C ASN A 71 -27.46 17.19 -15.69
N LEU A 72 -26.99 16.03 -16.09
CA LEU A 72 -26.76 14.88 -15.21
C LEU A 72 -25.26 14.63 -15.11
N ASN A 73 -24.71 14.82 -13.94
CA ASN A 73 -23.29 14.57 -13.66
C ASN A 73 -23.16 13.40 -12.69
N ILE A 74 -22.45 12.35 -13.10
CA ILE A 74 -22.18 11.18 -12.27
C ILE A 74 -20.66 11.02 -12.16
N GLU A 75 -20.13 11.18 -10.96
CA GLU A 75 -18.70 11.09 -10.68
C GLU A 75 -18.42 10.14 -9.52
N SER A 76 -17.57 9.14 -9.77
CA SER A 76 -17.03 8.29 -8.72
C SER A 76 -15.86 8.96 -8.02
N LEU A 77 -15.72 8.73 -6.72
CA LEU A 77 -14.62 9.23 -5.91
C LEU A 77 -13.66 8.11 -5.55
N GLN A 78 -12.36 8.41 -5.58
CA GLN A 78 -11.32 7.48 -5.20
C GLN A 78 -10.91 7.69 -3.74
N ASP A 79 -10.83 6.59 -3.00
CA ASP A 79 -10.08 6.57 -1.75
C ASP A 79 -8.60 6.57 -2.07
N THR A 80 -7.84 7.35 -1.32
CA THR A 80 -6.40 7.49 -1.52
C THR A 80 -5.63 7.19 -0.24
N ALA A 81 -4.48 6.55 -0.38
CA ALA A 81 -3.55 6.35 0.72
C ALA A 81 -2.11 6.48 0.22
N THR A 82 -1.29 7.22 0.96
CA THR A 82 0.14 7.33 0.70
C THR A 82 0.92 7.00 1.95
N TYR A 83 2.05 6.31 1.79
CA TYR A 83 2.94 5.99 2.90
C TYR A 83 4.41 6.13 2.47
N LYS A 84 5.21 6.79 3.33
CA LYS A 84 6.66 6.88 3.19
C LYS A 84 7.32 6.54 4.52
N GLY A 85 8.23 5.56 4.51
CA GLY A 85 8.95 5.15 5.69
C GLY A 85 10.45 4.97 5.44
N LYS A 86 11.25 5.29 6.43
CA LYS A 86 12.67 4.97 6.47
C LYS A 86 13.02 4.41 7.83
N GLN A 87 13.84 3.38 7.85
CA GLN A 87 14.38 2.79 9.06
C GLN A 87 15.86 2.51 8.91
N MET A 88 16.62 2.77 9.95
CA MET A 88 18.05 2.56 10.01
C MET A 88 18.43 2.04 11.41
N ASN A 89 19.08 0.89 11.46
CA ASN A 89 19.51 0.26 12.69
C ASN A 89 20.97 -0.13 12.60
N GLY A 90 21.73 0.15 13.65
CA GLY A 90 23.10 -0.27 13.80
C GLY A 90 23.33 -0.89 15.18
N SER A 91 24.08 -1.99 15.23
CA SER A 91 24.49 -2.62 16.49
C SER A 91 25.98 -2.98 16.46
N GLY A 92 26.59 -3.00 17.61
CA GLY A 92 27.97 -3.43 17.78
C GLY A 92 28.22 -4.01 19.15
N SER A 93 29.16 -4.98 19.22
CA SER A 93 29.60 -5.57 20.47
C SER A 93 31.09 -5.89 20.44
N VAL A 94 31.74 -5.76 21.58
CA VAL A 94 33.13 -6.19 21.80
C VAL A 94 33.14 -7.05 23.05
N THR A 95 33.76 -8.22 22.93
CA THR A 95 33.99 -9.15 24.05
C THR A 95 35.49 -9.32 24.27
N VAL A 96 35.93 -9.17 25.49
CA VAL A 96 37.33 -9.36 25.91
C VAL A 96 37.38 -10.41 27.02
N GLY A 97 38.27 -11.35 26.86
CA GLY A 97 38.50 -12.44 27.84
C GLY A 97 39.83 -13.09 27.54
N TYR A 98 39.90 -14.41 27.48
CA TYR A 98 41.08 -15.14 26.94
C TYR A 98 41.22 -15.01 25.41
N GLY A 99 40.41 -14.15 24.83
CA GLY A 99 40.41 -13.74 23.43
C GLY A 99 39.68 -12.42 23.30
N VAL A 100 39.69 -11.87 22.09
CA VAL A 100 38.97 -10.66 21.74
C VAL A 100 38.04 -10.97 20.57
N SER A 101 36.80 -10.62 20.70
CA SER A 101 35.85 -10.65 19.57
C SER A 101 35.12 -9.32 19.44
N ALA A 102 34.89 -8.91 18.20
CA ALA A 102 34.12 -7.73 17.88
C ALA A 102 33.15 -8.07 16.74
N GLY A 103 31.94 -7.61 16.86
CA GLY A 103 30.92 -7.81 15.84
C GLY A 103 29.99 -6.60 15.71
N GLY A 104 29.41 -6.41 14.53
CA GLY A 104 28.48 -5.34 14.28
C GLY A 104 27.55 -5.66 13.12
N SER A 105 26.41 -5.01 13.12
CA SER A 105 25.45 -5.06 12.03
C SER A 105 24.89 -3.67 11.73
N PHE A 106 24.55 -3.46 10.47
CA PHE A 106 23.88 -2.25 10.01
C PHE A 106 22.75 -2.63 9.04
N ASN A 107 21.55 -2.11 9.26
CA ASN A 107 20.41 -2.32 8.42
C ASN A 107 19.77 -0.98 8.06
N LYS A 108 19.37 -0.84 6.80
CA LYS A 108 18.64 0.32 6.30
C LYS A 108 17.50 -0.15 5.41
N SER A 109 16.31 0.39 5.62
CA SER A 109 15.15 0.15 4.76
C SER A 109 14.44 1.45 4.39
N ASN A 110 13.92 1.50 3.17
CA ASN A 110 13.06 2.56 2.68
C ASN A 110 11.80 1.92 2.08
N ILE A 111 10.64 2.50 2.37
CA ILE A 111 9.33 2.05 1.87
C ILE A 111 8.59 3.26 1.32
N HIS A 112 8.00 3.09 0.15
CA HIS A 112 7.08 4.05 -0.44
C HIS A 112 5.88 3.30 -1.01
N ALA A 113 4.68 3.73 -0.63
CA ALA A 113 3.44 3.18 -1.13
C ALA A 113 2.49 4.32 -1.53
N ASP A 114 1.77 4.11 -2.62
CA ASP A 114 0.77 5.03 -3.15
C ASP A 114 -0.41 4.22 -3.70
N HIS A 115 -1.61 4.56 -3.25
CA HIS A 115 -2.82 3.84 -3.59
C HIS A 115 -3.95 4.82 -3.88
N ALA A 116 -4.69 4.56 -4.96
CA ALA A 116 -5.95 5.24 -5.25
C ALA A 116 -6.94 4.24 -5.88
N SER A 117 -8.12 4.13 -5.31
CA SER A 117 -9.13 3.18 -5.78
C SER A 117 -10.56 3.68 -5.53
N VAL A 118 -11.43 3.48 -6.52
CA VAL A 118 -12.87 3.64 -6.35
C VAL A 118 -13.41 2.39 -5.66
N ASN A 119 -13.90 2.53 -4.42
CA ASN A 119 -14.48 1.42 -3.68
C ASN A 119 -15.95 1.19 -4.04
N GLU A 120 -16.72 2.27 -4.17
CA GLU A 120 -18.13 2.21 -4.62
C GLU A 120 -18.30 3.12 -5.83
N GLN A 121 -18.67 2.54 -6.96
CA GLN A 121 -18.89 3.28 -8.19
C GLN A 121 -20.18 4.09 -8.08
N ALA A 122 -20.09 5.41 -8.32
CA ALA A 122 -21.25 6.29 -8.38
C ALA A 122 -22.13 5.95 -9.57
N GLY A 123 -23.42 6.04 -9.40
CA GLY A 123 -24.29 5.73 -10.50
C GLY A 123 -25.77 5.66 -10.18
N ILE A 124 -26.53 5.33 -11.22
CA ILE A 124 -27.95 5.02 -11.18
C ILE A 124 -28.12 3.52 -11.36
N TYR A 125 -28.72 2.90 -10.38
CA TYR A 125 -28.94 1.45 -10.32
C TYR A 125 -30.43 1.17 -10.26
N ALA A 126 -31.05 1.04 -11.44
CA ALA A 126 -32.47 0.71 -11.55
C ALA A 126 -32.73 -0.79 -11.44
N GLY A 127 -33.88 -1.13 -10.92
CA GLY A 127 -34.36 -2.51 -10.82
C GLY A 127 -35.13 -2.97 -12.06
N ASP A 128 -36.07 -3.88 -11.84
CA ASP A 128 -36.86 -4.55 -12.91
C ASP A 128 -37.81 -3.63 -13.68
N GLU A 129 -38.05 -2.45 -13.19
CA GLU A 129 -38.88 -1.43 -13.89
C GLU A 129 -38.01 -0.42 -14.66
N GLY A 130 -36.70 -0.59 -14.66
CA GLY A 130 -35.77 0.18 -15.47
C GLY A 130 -35.62 1.63 -15.06
N TYR A 131 -35.06 2.41 -15.94
CA TYR A 131 -34.88 3.84 -15.76
C TYR A 131 -35.49 4.66 -16.90
N ASP A 132 -35.86 5.90 -16.58
CA ASP A 132 -36.28 6.92 -17.54
C ASP A 132 -35.53 8.22 -17.25
N ILE A 133 -34.51 8.50 -18.06
CA ILE A 133 -33.62 9.64 -17.89
C ILE A 133 -33.82 10.60 -19.07
N ASN A 134 -34.19 11.83 -18.75
CA ASN A 134 -34.40 12.88 -19.73
C ASN A 134 -33.61 14.13 -19.31
N VAL A 135 -32.51 14.41 -19.99
CA VAL A 135 -31.60 15.50 -19.68
C VAL A 135 -31.02 16.13 -20.96
N ASN A 136 -30.52 17.36 -20.89
CA ASN A 136 -29.90 18.00 -22.04
C ASN A 136 -28.42 17.55 -22.21
N HIS A 137 -27.70 17.36 -21.12
CA HIS A 137 -26.32 16.91 -21.13
C HIS A 137 -26.07 15.88 -20.03
N THR A 138 -25.29 14.87 -20.35
CA THR A 138 -24.82 13.85 -19.39
C THR A 138 -23.31 13.82 -19.36
N ASP A 139 -22.71 13.91 -18.17
CA ASP A 139 -21.28 13.71 -17.93
C ASP A 139 -21.05 12.55 -16.98
N LEU A 140 -20.33 11.54 -17.43
CA LEU A 140 -19.97 10.35 -16.66
C LEU A 140 -18.45 10.34 -16.44
N LYS A 141 -18.06 10.47 -15.19
CA LYS A 141 -16.65 10.34 -14.78
C LYS A 141 -16.50 9.13 -13.84
N GLY A 142 -16.13 8.00 -14.41
CA GLY A 142 -16.20 6.71 -13.71
C GLY A 142 -17.61 6.34 -13.26
N GLY A 143 -18.66 6.97 -13.84
CA GLY A 143 -20.04 6.80 -13.46
C GLY A 143 -20.73 5.65 -14.17
N LEU A 144 -21.81 5.16 -13.59
CA LEU A 144 -22.59 4.03 -14.11
C LEU A 144 -24.08 4.36 -14.16
N ILE A 145 -24.72 3.99 -15.26
CA ILE A 145 -26.19 3.94 -15.39
C ILE A 145 -26.55 2.52 -15.80
N THR A 146 -27.29 1.82 -14.99
CA THR A 146 -27.62 0.40 -15.21
C THR A 146 -28.99 0.04 -14.69
N SER A 147 -29.52 -1.08 -15.18
CA SER A 147 -30.72 -1.75 -14.71
C SER A 147 -30.52 -3.25 -14.62
N THR A 148 -31.54 -3.97 -14.20
CA THR A 148 -31.54 -5.44 -14.32
C THR A 148 -31.67 -5.87 -15.78
N GLN A 149 -31.17 -7.07 -16.10
CA GLN A 149 -31.32 -7.68 -17.43
C GLN A 149 -32.81 -7.78 -17.83
N LYS A 150 -33.68 -8.06 -16.88
CA LYS A 150 -35.13 -8.12 -17.13
C LYS A 150 -35.69 -6.79 -17.64
N ALA A 151 -35.23 -5.66 -17.07
CA ALA A 151 -35.68 -4.36 -17.54
C ALA A 151 -35.18 -4.07 -18.97
N GLU A 152 -33.97 -4.50 -19.31
CA GLU A 152 -33.45 -4.41 -20.68
C GLU A 152 -34.25 -5.26 -21.65
N ASP A 153 -34.44 -6.54 -21.32
CA ASP A 153 -35.19 -7.49 -22.17
C ASP A 153 -36.64 -7.06 -22.42
N GLU A 154 -37.27 -6.42 -21.44
CA GLU A 154 -38.61 -5.92 -21.54
C GLU A 154 -38.71 -4.48 -22.12
N GLY A 155 -37.56 -3.88 -22.50
CA GLY A 155 -37.50 -2.54 -23.10
C GLY A 155 -37.97 -1.42 -22.19
N LYS A 156 -37.76 -1.54 -20.88
CA LYS A 156 -38.19 -0.56 -19.86
C LYS A 156 -37.21 0.58 -19.64
N ASN A 157 -36.01 0.50 -20.20
CA ASN A 157 -35.02 1.54 -20.07
C ASN A 157 -35.20 2.61 -21.12
N ARG A 158 -35.15 3.86 -20.68
CA ARG A 158 -35.17 5.02 -21.57
C ARG A 158 -34.10 6.03 -21.15
N PHE A 159 -33.25 6.36 -22.07
CA PHE A 159 -32.21 7.36 -21.88
C PHE A 159 -32.23 8.38 -23.02
N SER A 160 -32.60 9.61 -22.71
CA SER A 160 -32.63 10.73 -23.63
C SER A 160 -31.70 11.82 -23.15
N THR A 161 -30.66 12.10 -23.90
CA THR A 161 -29.71 13.18 -23.64
C THR A 161 -29.32 13.87 -24.92
N GLY A 162 -29.18 15.18 -24.90
CA GLY A 162 -28.72 15.94 -26.07
C GLY A 162 -27.26 15.67 -26.38
N THR A 163 -26.42 15.61 -25.36
CA THR A 163 -24.99 15.29 -25.48
C THR A 163 -24.56 14.42 -24.30
N ILE A 164 -23.54 13.59 -24.52
CA ILE A 164 -22.92 12.77 -23.50
C ILE A 164 -21.39 12.90 -23.57
N THR A 165 -20.79 13.11 -22.42
CA THR A 165 -19.35 13.01 -22.23
C THR A 165 -19.04 11.92 -21.19
N HIS A 166 -17.93 11.25 -21.34
CA HIS A 166 -17.51 10.23 -20.40
C HIS A 166 -15.99 10.18 -20.27
N SER A 167 -15.54 9.81 -19.10
CA SER A 167 -14.12 9.49 -18.82
C SER A 167 -14.04 8.37 -17.80
N ASP A 168 -12.96 7.60 -17.90
CA ASP A 168 -12.63 6.58 -16.91
C ASP A 168 -11.82 7.19 -15.77
N ILE A 169 -11.93 6.57 -14.59
CA ILE A 169 -11.08 6.85 -13.44
C ILE A 169 -10.13 5.67 -13.28
N GLU A 170 -8.82 5.96 -13.32
CA GLU A 170 -7.80 4.94 -13.21
C GLU A 170 -7.47 4.68 -11.73
N ASN A 171 -7.69 3.44 -11.28
CA ASN A 171 -7.26 2.99 -9.97
C ASN A 171 -5.81 2.51 -10.05
N HIS A 172 -5.02 2.80 -9.03
CA HIS A 172 -3.64 2.34 -8.96
C HIS A 172 -3.24 1.96 -7.54
N SER A 173 -2.29 1.05 -7.44
CA SER A 173 -1.62 0.70 -6.20
C SER A 173 -0.16 0.43 -6.53
N ASN A 174 0.71 1.30 -6.05
CA ASN A 174 2.15 1.22 -6.26
C ASN A 174 2.83 1.03 -4.92
N TYR A 175 3.70 0.05 -4.85
CA TYR A 175 4.53 -0.21 -3.69
C TYR A 175 5.98 -0.37 -4.14
N SER A 176 6.89 0.32 -3.47
CA SER A 176 8.32 0.12 -3.62
C SER A 176 8.99 0.03 -2.25
N GLY A 177 9.83 -0.97 -2.08
CA GLY A 177 10.60 -1.16 -0.87
C GLY A 177 12.02 -1.57 -1.22
N SER A 178 12.99 -1.01 -0.51
CA SER A 178 14.38 -1.44 -0.58
C SER A 178 14.94 -1.62 0.81
N SER A 179 15.72 -2.68 1.01
CA SER A 179 16.43 -2.87 2.26
C SER A 179 17.84 -3.37 2.00
N PHE A 180 18.73 -3.00 2.90
CA PHE A 180 20.13 -3.37 2.88
C PHE A 180 20.59 -3.71 4.28
N GLY A 181 21.29 -4.83 4.45
CA GLY A 181 21.87 -5.23 5.72
C GLY A 181 23.30 -5.72 5.56
N VAL A 182 24.17 -5.31 6.45
CA VAL A 182 25.55 -5.78 6.55
C VAL A 182 25.82 -6.20 7.99
N SER A 183 26.43 -7.38 8.15
CA SER A 183 26.95 -7.84 9.44
C SER A 183 28.38 -8.35 9.29
N GLY A 184 29.17 -8.19 10.33
CA GLY A 184 30.53 -8.68 10.36
C GLY A 184 30.99 -8.98 11.77
N SER A 185 31.86 -9.98 11.91
CA SER A 185 32.51 -10.31 13.18
C SER A 185 33.94 -10.68 12.97
N VAL A 186 34.78 -10.36 13.97
CA VAL A 186 36.17 -10.75 14.05
C VAL A 186 36.42 -11.33 15.44
N ALA A 187 37.08 -12.47 15.52
CA ALA A 187 37.48 -13.08 16.79
C ALA A 187 38.95 -13.49 16.73
N ALA A 188 39.64 -13.25 17.82
CA ALA A 188 41.01 -13.73 18.04
C ALA A 188 41.08 -14.37 19.41
N ASN A 189 41.54 -15.62 19.47
CA ASN A 189 41.77 -16.34 20.71
C ASN A 189 43.25 -16.34 21.02
N PHE A 190 43.59 -16.24 22.31
CA PHE A 190 44.94 -16.22 22.78
C PHE A 190 45.28 -17.52 23.54
N ASP A 191 46.55 -17.89 23.56
CA ASP A 191 47.00 -18.99 24.40
C ASP A 191 46.73 -18.65 25.87
N THR A 192 46.16 -19.58 26.58
CA THR A 192 45.92 -19.46 28.02
C THR A 192 46.88 -20.33 28.81
N PRO A 193 47.07 -20.10 30.13
CA PRO A 193 47.84 -20.99 30.98
C PRO A 193 47.32 -22.43 31.01
N PHE A 194 46.11 -22.66 30.49
CA PHE A 194 45.44 -23.96 30.49
C PHE A 194 45.42 -24.65 29.13
N GLY A 195 46.04 -24.06 28.07
CA GLY A 195 46.12 -24.63 26.74
C GLY A 195 45.99 -23.61 25.62
N LYS A 196 46.29 -24.05 24.40
CA LYS A 196 46.11 -23.25 23.18
C LYS A 196 44.65 -23.27 22.74
N GLU A 197 44.06 -22.12 22.66
CA GLU A 197 42.71 -21.97 22.09
C GLU A 197 42.75 -21.27 20.75
N GLY A 198 42.33 -22.00 19.74
CA GLY A 198 41.84 -21.57 18.45
C GLY A 198 42.64 -20.52 17.67
N GLN A 199 42.21 -20.29 16.47
CA GLN A 199 42.80 -19.30 15.57
C GLN A 199 41.87 -18.07 15.44
N ALA A 200 42.45 -16.96 15.03
CA ALA A 200 41.69 -15.77 14.68
C ALA A 200 40.68 -16.09 13.57
N GLN A 201 39.44 -15.71 13.80
CA GLN A 201 38.36 -15.86 12.83
C GLN A 201 37.82 -14.49 12.45
N SER A 202 37.60 -14.28 11.17
CA SER A 202 36.88 -13.13 10.68
C SER A 202 35.77 -13.59 9.73
N SER A 203 34.61 -13.06 9.92
CA SER A 203 33.50 -13.25 8.99
C SER A 203 32.88 -11.92 8.66
N LYS A 204 32.56 -11.72 7.39
CA LYS A 204 31.80 -10.58 6.92
C LYS A 204 30.69 -11.09 6.02
N GLN A 205 29.48 -10.79 6.36
CA GLN A 205 28.32 -11.16 5.59
C GLN A 205 27.39 -9.97 5.44
N ALA A 206 26.93 -9.73 4.24
CA ALA A 206 25.85 -8.82 3.93
C ALA A 206 24.65 -9.65 3.53
N THR A 207 23.47 -9.26 3.99
CA THR A 207 22.21 -9.91 3.64
C THR A 207 21.20 -8.88 3.18
N ASP A 208 20.36 -9.27 2.22
CA ASP A 208 19.20 -8.48 1.80
C ASP A 208 18.03 -8.61 2.80
N SER A 209 16.90 -7.96 2.51
CA SER A 209 15.71 -8.02 3.36
C SER A 209 15.10 -9.41 3.51
N LYS A 210 15.43 -10.32 2.61
CA LYS A 210 14.95 -11.71 2.60
C LYS A 210 15.93 -12.69 3.24
N GLY A 211 17.05 -12.17 3.76
CA GLY A 211 18.10 -12.97 4.38
C GLY A 211 19.06 -13.63 3.39
N ASN A 212 19.00 -13.28 2.10
CA ASN A 212 19.92 -13.82 1.11
C ASN A 212 21.30 -13.13 1.23
N PRO A 213 22.40 -13.86 1.05
CA PRO A 213 23.73 -13.27 1.10
C PRO A 213 23.93 -12.27 -0.04
N VAL A 214 24.44 -11.10 0.30
CA VAL A 214 24.84 -10.05 -0.63
C VAL A 214 26.36 -9.99 -0.62
N TYR A 215 26.96 -9.94 -1.80
CA TYR A 215 28.41 -9.87 -1.95
C TYR A 215 28.85 -8.41 -2.05
N LEU A 216 29.92 -8.08 -1.33
CA LEU A 216 30.57 -6.78 -1.45
C LEU A 216 31.79 -6.91 -2.37
N ASP A 217 31.99 -5.93 -3.24
CA ASP A 217 33.19 -5.85 -4.05
C ASP A 217 34.43 -5.55 -3.18
N LYS A 218 35.59 -5.57 -3.80
CA LYS A 218 36.88 -5.32 -3.12
C LYS A 218 36.97 -3.94 -2.45
N ASN A 219 36.10 -3.01 -2.82
CA ASN A 219 36.02 -1.67 -2.26
C ASN A 219 34.91 -1.56 -1.18
N GLY A 220 34.22 -2.66 -0.85
CA GLY A 220 33.13 -2.70 0.09
C GLY A 220 31.83 -2.16 -0.46
N LYS A 221 31.70 -1.99 -1.78
CA LYS A 221 30.47 -1.54 -2.42
C LYS A 221 29.52 -2.72 -2.59
N GLU A 222 28.26 -2.49 -2.31
CA GLU A 222 27.19 -3.45 -2.51
C GLU A 222 27.05 -3.84 -3.98
N THR A 223 26.99 -5.15 -4.27
CA THR A 223 26.84 -5.69 -5.61
C THR A 223 25.44 -6.24 -5.89
N VAL A 224 24.64 -6.48 -4.83
CA VAL A 224 23.26 -6.93 -4.94
C VAL A 224 22.42 -6.22 -3.89
N SER A 225 21.30 -5.65 -4.29
CA SER A 225 20.29 -5.11 -3.40
C SER A 225 18.94 -5.72 -3.72
N ALA A 226 18.15 -6.03 -2.69
CA ALA A 226 16.77 -6.43 -2.88
C ALA A 226 15.89 -5.17 -3.05
N THR A 227 15.18 -5.10 -4.15
CA THR A 227 14.17 -4.07 -4.39
C THR A 227 12.90 -4.77 -4.84
N ASP A 228 11.84 -4.60 -4.07
CA ASP A 228 10.51 -5.07 -4.44
C ASP A 228 9.71 -3.88 -4.96
N THR A 229 9.18 -4.03 -6.16
CA THR A 229 8.25 -3.07 -6.76
C THR A 229 7.06 -3.84 -7.26
N GLU A 230 5.89 -3.49 -6.77
CA GLU A 230 4.63 -4.05 -7.23
C GLU A 230 3.70 -2.91 -7.62
N GLY A 231 3.15 -2.98 -8.81
CA GLY A 231 2.19 -2.02 -9.32
C GLY A 231 0.98 -2.73 -9.89
N ASN A 232 -0.20 -2.29 -9.49
CA ASN A 232 -1.46 -2.77 -10.03
C ASN A 232 -2.32 -1.58 -10.45
N ALA A 233 -2.81 -1.61 -11.68
CA ALA A 233 -3.69 -0.59 -12.22
C ALA A 233 -4.96 -1.23 -12.80
N ASN A 234 -6.11 -0.74 -12.38
CA ASN A 234 -7.39 -1.06 -12.98
C ASN A 234 -8.22 0.22 -13.18
N ARG A 235 -9.31 0.13 -13.88
CA ARG A 235 -10.13 1.29 -14.21
C ARG A 235 -11.57 1.10 -13.74
N ALA A 236 -12.10 2.12 -13.08
CA ALA A 236 -13.54 2.28 -12.94
C ALA A 236 -14.08 2.90 -14.24
N LYS A 237 -14.62 2.06 -15.10
CA LYS A 237 -15.13 2.48 -16.41
C LYS A 237 -16.50 3.09 -16.29
N SER A 238 -16.72 4.15 -17.05
CA SER A 238 -18.07 4.67 -17.30
C SER A 238 -18.85 3.70 -18.18
N ALA A 239 -20.06 3.39 -17.80
CA ALA A 239 -20.93 2.49 -18.54
C ALA A 239 -22.40 2.91 -18.47
N THR A 240 -23.12 2.60 -19.52
CA THR A 240 -24.57 2.71 -19.60
C THR A 240 -25.15 1.39 -20.07
N GLY A 241 -26.13 0.86 -19.35
CA GLY A 241 -26.92 -0.27 -19.79
C GLY A 241 -28.09 0.22 -20.64
N LEU A 242 -27.96 0.14 -21.95
CA LEU A 242 -28.96 0.51 -22.95
C LEU A 242 -29.47 -0.72 -23.68
#